data_0e9f0a69ed0583f57670b391110d6e45
#
_entry.id   0e9f0a69ed0583f57670b391110d6e45
#
_cell.length_a   1.000
_cell.length_b   1.000
_cell.length_c   1.000
_cell.angle_alpha   90.00
_cell.angle_beta   90.00
_cell.angle_gamma   90.00
#
_symmetry.space_group_name_H-M   'P 1'
#
loop_
_entity.id
_entity.type
_entity.pdbx_description
1 polymer ?
#
loop_
_entity_poly.entity_id
_entity_poly.type
_entity_poly.pdbx_seq_one_letter_code
_entity_poly.pdbx_strand_id
1 'polypeptide(L)'
;YRKPIPKMLAGLDALVIDLQDVGVRCYTYVSCMRLVMEACFEGGVEVEVLDRPNPLGGMKLAGPMMDEECMSYVGAFQMPFVHGMTIAEIALWSKKTPGVLKVSEAVRRRGKLVIVPMKGWNRLMTWPQTGLAWHPTSPNIPTLDSVAGYPMTGLGAQMGKFKHGIGTAHPFRFLTFEGVDPRE
;
A
#
# COMPACT_ATOMS: atom_id res chain seq x y z
N TYR A 1 -0.61 18.31 -4.59
CA TYR A 1 -1.69 17.54 -5.23
C TYR A 1 -1.51 16.06 -4.86
N ARG A 2 -2.59 15.35 -4.49
CA ARG A 2 -2.53 13.89 -4.23
C ARG A 2 -2.83 13.08 -5.50
N LYS A 3 -3.69 13.60 -6.39
CA LYS A 3 -4.00 13.03 -7.71
C LYS A 3 -3.30 13.85 -8.79
N PRO A 4 -2.62 13.23 -9.76
CA PRO A 4 -2.03 13.97 -10.90
C PRO A 4 -3.09 14.79 -11.62
N ILE A 5 -2.74 16.03 -11.96
CA ILE A 5 -3.60 16.88 -12.78
C ILE A 5 -3.28 16.68 -14.27
N PRO A 6 -4.21 16.96 -15.21
CA PRO A 6 -4.00 16.72 -16.63
C PRO A 6 -2.70 17.32 -17.19
N LYS A 7 -2.30 18.51 -16.71
CA LYS A 7 -1.03 19.14 -17.11
C LYS A 7 0.20 18.30 -16.79
N MET A 8 0.18 17.51 -15.70
CA MET A 8 1.29 16.63 -15.31
C MET A 8 1.38 15.38 -16.19
N LEU A 9 0.29 15.00 -16.83
CA LEU A 9 0.19 13.82 -17.68
C LEU A 9 0.34 14.17 -19.18
N ALA A 10 0.35 15.44 -19.52
CA ALA A 10 0.45 15.89 -20.90
C ALA A 10 1.76 15.44 -21.55
N GLY A 11 1.66 14.77 -22.70
CA GLY A 11 2.81 14.26 -23.46
C GLY A 11 3.40 12.96 -22.92
N LEU A 12 2.75 12.32 -21.94
CA LEU A 12 3.13 10.98 -21.48
C LEU A 12 2.36 9.91 -22.25
N ASP A 13 3.07 8.92 -22.78
CA ASP A 13 2.47 7.70 -23.34
C ASP A 13 2.14 6.69 -22.22
N ALA A 14 3.05 6.57 -21.25
CA ALA A 14 2.90 5.68 -20.11
C ALA A 14 3.42 6.30 -18.81
N LEU A 15 2.89 5.84 -17.67
CA LEU A 15 3.38 6.16 -16.34
C LEU A 15 3.71 4.86 -15.61
N VAL A 16 4.97 4.75 -15.18
CA VAL A 16 5.48 3.57 -14.47
C VAL A 16 5.33 3.75 -12.96
N ILE A 17 4.78 2.76 -12.28
CA ILE A 17 4.67 2.68 -10.82
C ILE A 17 5.65 1.62 -10.32
N ASP A 18 6.67 2.07 -9.58
CA ASP A 18 7.66 1.25 -8.91
C ASP A 18 7.68 1.59 -7.42
N LEU A 19 6.76 1.01 -6.66
CA LEU A 19 6.56 1.28 -5.24
C LEU A 19 6.61 0.00 -4.42
N GLN A 20 7.42 0.00 -3.35
CA GLN A 20 7.46 -1.10 -2.38
C GLN A 20 6.41 -0.88 -1.30
N ASP A 21 5.27 -1.55 -1.41
CA ASP A 21 4.24 -1.58 -0.37
C ASP A 21 4.70 -2.43 0.84
N VAL A 22 4.04 -2.25 1.99
CA VAL A 22 4.36 -2.97 3.23
C VAL A 22 3.28 -3.95 3.67
N GLY A 23 2.27 -4.19 2.84
CA GLY A 23 1.22 -5.20 3.08
C GLY A 23 0.10 -4.77 4.02
N VAL A 24 0.01 -3.47 4.35
CA VAL A 24 -0.96 -2.92 5.29
C VAL A 24 -1.74 -1.78 4.62
N ARG A 25 -3.07 -1.87 4.66
CA ARG A 25 -4.00 -0.96 3.97
C ARG A 25 -3.74 0.53 4.21
N CYS A 26 -3.33 0.91 5.41
CA CYS A 26 -3.09 2.32 5.75
C CYS A 26 -1.73 2.86 5.25
N TYR A 27 -0.90 2.02 4.65
CA TYR A 27 0.32 2.47 3.99
C TYR A 27 -0.03 3.05 2.62
N THR A 28 0.23 4.34 2.43
CA THR A 28 -0.41 5.16 1.38
C THR A 28 0.09 4.92 -0.04
N TYR A 29 1.01 3.99 -0.27
CA TYR A 29 1.50 3.67 -1.61
C TYR A 29 0.40 3.11 -2.51
N VAL A 30 -0.45 2.23 -1.96
CA VAL A 30 -1.62 1.72 -2.69
C VAL A 30 -2.63 2.82 -3.01
N SER A 31 -2.79 3.80 -2.10
CA SER A 31 -3.64 4.97 -2.33
C SER A 31 -3.09 5.88 -3.42
N CYS A 32 -1.76 6.09 -3.43
CA CYS A 32 -1.07 6.82 -4.49
C CYS A 32 -1.29 6.13 -5.85
N MET A 33 -1.04 4.82 -5.92
CA MET A 33 -1.28 4.02 -7.13
C MET A 33 -2.71 4.19 -7.64
N ARG A 34 -3.72 4.08 -6.76
CA ARG A 34 -5.13 4.27 -7.14
C ARG A 34 -5.37 5.63 -7.80
N LEU A 35 -4.92 6.71 -7.17
CA LEU A 35 -5.11 8.08 -7.70
C LEU A 35 -4.37 8.29 -9.03
N VAL A 36 -3.20 7.70 -9.19
CA VAL A 36 -2.45 7.70 -10.45
C VAL A 36 -3.21 6.93 -11.53
N MET A 37 -3.69 5.71 -11.24
CA MET A 37 -4.50 4.92 -12.17
C MET A 37 -5.74 5.68 -12.63
N GLU A 38 -6.49 6.30 -11.69
CA GLU A 38 -7.68 7.10 -12.00
C GLU A 38 -7.34 8.25 -12.95
N ALA A 39 -6.28 9.03 -12.65
CA ALA A 39 -5.88 10.16 -13.47
C ALA A 39 -5.39 9.74 -14.87
N CYS A 40 -4.56 8.69 -14.94
CA CYS A 40 -4.04 8.16 -16.19
C CYS A 40 -5.16 7.60 -17.07
N PHE A 41 -6.11 6.85 -16.50
CA PHE A 41 -7.24 6.29 -17.25
C PHE A 41 -8.18 7.37 -17.77
N GLU A 42 -8.40 8.45 -17.02
CA GLU A 42 -9.12 9.64 -17.47
C GLU A 42 -8.38 10.33 -18.61
N GLY A 43 -7.05 10.46 -18.51
CA GLY A 43 -6.19 11.13 -19.48
C GLY A 43 -5.76 10.27 -20.69
N GLY A 44 -6.10 8.98 -20.71
CA GLY A 44 -5.72 8.06 -21.79
C GLY A 44 -4.25 7.61 -21.74
N VAL A 45 -3.54 7.86 -20.62
CA VAL A 45 -2.16 7.44 -20.39
C VAL A 45 -2.14 6.00 -19.89
N GLU A 46 -1.23 5.18 -20.43
CA GLU A 46 -1.02 3.82 -19.97
C GLU A 46 -0.38 3.79 -18.56
N VAL A 47 -0.79 2.86 -17.72
CA VAL A 47 -0.17 2.62 -16.41
C VAL A 47 0.57 1.30 -16.44
N GLU A 48 1.86 1.33 -16.11
CA GLU A 48 2.68 0.14 -15.93
C GLU A 48 3.02 -0.03 -14.45
N VAL A 49 2.72 -1.19 -13.88
CA VAL A 49 3.05 -1.51 -12.49
C VAL A 49 4.14 -2.56 -12.46
N LEU A 50 5.30 -2.19 -11.94
CA LEU A 50 6.38 -3.11 -11.63
C LEU A 50 6.05 -3.80 -10.31
N ASP A 51 5.71 -5.09 -10.35
CA ASP A 51 5.28 -5.78 -9.15
C ASP A 51 6.44 -6.00 -8.17
N ARG A 52 6.11 -5.93 -6.87
CA ARG A 52 7.08 -6.11 -5.79
C ARG A 52 6.52 -7.05 -4.72
N PRO A 53 7.39 -7.82 -4.02
CA PRO A 53 6.94 -8.73 -2.97
C PRO A 53 6.18 -8.00 -1.88
N ASN A 54 5.07 -8.60 -1.44
CA ASN A 54 4.50 -8.21 -0.16
C ASN A 54 5.41 -8.72 0.96
N PRO A 55 6.00 -7.84 1.79
CA PRO A 55 7.00 -8.27 2.77
C PRO A 55 6.42 -9.14 3.89
N LEU A 56 5.10 -9.06 4.12
CA LEU A 56 4.38 -9.90 5.08
C LEU A 56 3.95 -11.25 4.47
N GLY A 57 4.24 -11.48 3.18
CA GLY A 57 3.76 -12.61 2.40
C GLY A 57 2.33 -12.41 1.87
N GLY A 58 1.91 -13.33 1.01
CA GLY A 58 0.59 -13.26 0.34
C GLY A 58 -0.50 -14.09 1.01
N MET A 59 -0.22 -14.79 2.12
CA MET A 59 -1.15 -15.74 2.75
C MET A 59 -1.88 -15.18 3.96
N LYS A 60 -1.39 -14.08 4.57
CA LYS A 60 -1.98 -13.50 5.77
C LYS A 60 -3.01 -12.43 5.42
N LEU A 61 -4.21 -12.63 5.93
CA LEU A 61 -5.27 -11.63 6.00
C LEU A 61 -5.56 -11.39 7.47
N ALA A 62 -5.60 -10.14 7.92
CA ALA A 62 -5.87 -9.82 9.32
C ALA A 62 -6.47 -8.42 9.48
N GLY A 63 -7.17 -8.25 10.59
CA GLY A 63 -7.85 -7.01 10.95
C GLY A 63 -9.15 -6.78 10.20
N PRO A 64 -9.91 -5.74 10.57
CA PRO A 64 -11.22 -5.47 10.01
C PRO A 64 -11.17 -5.03 8.55
N MET A 65 -12.24 -5.32 7.82
CA MET A 65 -12.52 -4.67 6.54
C MET A 65 -12.67 -3.16 6.75
N MET A 66 -12.37 -2.38 5.70
CA MET A 66 -12.65 -0.95 5.70
C MET A 66 -14.12 -0.71 5.41
N ASP A 67 -14.79 0.03 6.29
CA ASP A 67 -16.13 0.53 6.05
C ASP A 67 -16.12 1.65 5.01
N GLU A 68 -17.15 1.71 4.19
CA GLU A 68 -17.23 2.69 3.10
C GLU A 68 -17.19 4.13 3.61
N GLU A 69 -17.87 4.41 4.71
CA GLU A 69 -17.92 5.73 5.35
C GLU A 69 -16.57 6.17 5.94
N CYS A 70 -15.69 5.21 6.25
CA CYS A 70 -14.35 5.47 6.78
C CYS A 70 -13.29 5.62 5.69
N MET A 71 -13.63 5.46 4.42
CA MET A 71 -12.67 5.54 3.33
C MET A 71 -12.03 6.91 3.22
N SER A 72 -10.70 6.91 3.09
CA SER A 72 -9.89 8.12 3.03
C SER A 72 -8.58 7.85 2.27
N TYR A 73 -7.69 8.83 2.19
CA TYR A 73 -6.36 8.61 1.60
C TYR A 73 -5.52 7.57 2.37
N VAL A 74 -5.68 7.45 3.69
CA VAL A 74 -5.03 6.41 4.50
C VAL A 74 -5.82 5.10 4.58
N GLY A 75 -6.85 4.96 3.77
CA GLY A 75 -7.70 3.79 3.67
C GLY A 75 -8.50 3.85 2.38
N ALA A 76 -7.79 3.78 1.23
CA ALA A 76 -8.40 4.01 -0.09
C ALA A 76 -9.19 2.81 -0.64
N PHE A 77 -9.12 1.66 0.02
CA PHE A 77 -9.72 0.42 -0.47
C PHE A 77 -10.51 -0.29 0.62
N GLN A 78 -11.65 -0.87 0.23
CA GLN A 78 -12.43 -1.77 1.07
C GLN A 78 -11.78 -3.16 1.08
N MET A 79 -10.74 -3.30 1.89
CA MET A 79 -9.99 -4.55 2.07
C MET A 79 -9.62 -4.73 3.54
N PRO A 80 -9.19 -5.93 3.98
CA PRO A 80 -8.69 -6.17 5.33
C PRO A 80 -7.51 -5.26 5.67
N PHE A 81 -7.27 -5.00 6.94
CA PHE A 81 -6.16 -4.15 7.39
C PHE A 81 -4.81 -4.67 6.91
N VAL A 82 -4.53 -5.97 7.10
CA VAL A 82 -3.45 -6.70 6.42
C VAL A 82 -4.07 -7.43 5.23
N HIS A 83 -3.70 -7.06 4.02
CA HIS A 83 -4.45 -7.43 2.82
C HIS A 83 -3.87 -8.62 2.04
N GLY A 84 -2.64 -9.05 2.31
CA GLY A 84 -2.03 -10.23 1.69
C GLY A 84 -1.85 -10.15 0.16
N MET A 85 -1.95 -8.97 -0.44
CA MET A 85 -1.82 -8.76 -1.89
C MET A 85 -0.51 -8.03 -2.21
N THR A 86 0.01 -8.24 -3.42
CA THR A 86 1.05 -7.38 -3.97
C THR A 86 0.44 -6.10 -4.55
N ILE A 87 1.27 -5.10 -4.81
CA ILE A 87 0.79 -3.83 -5.39
C ILE A 87 0.15 -4.05 -6.78
N ALA A 88 0.69 -4.96 -7.59
CA ALA A 88 0.13 -5.29 -8.88
C ALA A 88 -1.18 -6.07 -8.79
N GLU A 89 -1.32 -6.95 -7.80
CA GLU A 89 -2.59 -7.64 -7.53
C GLU A 89 -3.69 -6.65 -7.15
N ILE A 90 -3.37 -5.63 -6.33
CA ILE A 90 -4.31 -4.56 -5.98
C ILE A 90 -4.68 -3.74 -7.23
N ALA A 91 -3.72 -3.42 -8.08
CA ALA A 91 -3.97 -2.71 -9.34
C ALA A 91 -4.90 -3.49 -10.27
N LEU A 92 -4.64 -4.78 -10.46
CA LEU A 92 -5.48 -5.68 -11.29
C LEU A 92 -6.89 -5.82 -10.73
N TRP A 93 -7.00 -6.05 -9.42
CA TRP A 93 -8.29 -6.11 -8.74
C TRP A 93 -9.08 -4.82 -8.92
N SER A 94 -8.42 -3.67 -8.71
CA SER A 94 -9.04 -2.35 -8.86
C SER A 94 -9.55 -2.09 -10.27
N LYS A 95 -8.78 -2.50 -11.29
CA LYS A 95 -9.20 -2.39 -12.69
C LYS A 95 -10.35 -3.32 -13.04
N LYS A 96 -10.36 -4.54 -12.49
CA LYS A 96 -11.38 -5.55 -12.80
C LYS A 96 -12.71 -5.31 -12.08
N THR A 97 -12.66 -4.77 -10.87
CA THR A 97 -13.84 -4.66 -10.00
C THR A 97 -14.54 -3.30 -10.19
N PRO A 98 -15.82 -3.29 -10.59
CA PRO A 98 -16.62 -2.06 -10.66
C PRO A 98 -16.66 -1.32 -9.31
N GLY A 99 -16.61 0.02 -9.36
CA GLY A 99 -16.75 0.88 -8.17
C GLY A 99 -15.48 1.03 -7.31
N VAL A 100 -14.45 0.22 -7.50
CA VAL A 100 -13.19 0.32 -6.73
C VAL A 100 -12.43 1.58 -7.12
N LEU A 101 -12.22 1.82 -8.42
CA LEU A 101 -11.71 3.10 -8.91
C LEU A 101 -12.84 4.12 -9.01
N LYS A 102 -12.58 5.36 -8.60
CA LYS A 102 -13.56 6.46 -8.63
C LYS A 102 -13.54 7.16 -10.01
N VAL A 103 -13.76 6.38 -11.05
CA VAL A 103 -13.91 6.82 -12.44
C VAL A 103 -15.16 6.17 -13.04
N SER A 104 -15.65 6.70 -14.17
CA SER A 104 -16.77 6.07 -14.86
C SER A 104 -16.42 4.65 -15.35
N GLU A 105 -17.42 3.81 -15.50
CA GLU A 105 -17.24 2.44 -15.99
C GLU A 105 -16.58 2.41 -17.37
N ALA A 106 -16.93 3.35 -18.25
CA ALA A 106 -16.32 3.49 -19.57
C ALA A 106 -14.81 3.82 -19.46
N VAL A 107 -14.43 4.72 -18.54
CA VAL A 107 -13.02 5.07 -18.28
C VAL A 107 -12.27 3.87 -17.70
N ARG A 108 -12.85 3.19 -16.71
CA ARG A 108 -12.26 2.00 -16.11
C ARG A 108 -11.97 0.91 -17.16
N ARG A 109 -12.93 0.63 -18.04
CA ARG A 109 -12.79 -0.40 -19.09
C ARG A 109 -11.71 -0.06 -20.10
N ARG A 110 -11.71 1.17 -20.62
CA ARG A 110 -10.74 1.61 -21.63
C ARG A 110 -9.33 1.86 -21.07
N GLY A 111 -9.21 2.10 -19.77
CA GLY A 111 -7.92 2.37 -19.13
C GLY A 111 -6.93 1.25 -19.41
N LYS A 112 -5.70 1.59 -19.79
CA LYS A 112 -4.63 0.64 -20.10
C LYS A 112 -3.81 0.39 -18.84
N LEU A 113 -3.68 -0.89 -18.47
CA LEU A 113 -2.87 -1.34 -17.34
C LEU A 113 -1.99 -2.51 -17.78
N VAL A 114 -0.71 -2.34 -17.64
CA VAL A 114 0.31 -3.36 -17.84
C VAL A 114 0.90 -3.75 -16.49
N ILE A 115 1.04 -5.05 -16.24
CA ILE A 115 1.73 -5.57 -15.06
C ILE A 115 3.03 -6.23 -15.50
N VAL A 116 4.14 -5.80 -14.91
CA VAL A 116 5.43 -6.47 -15.03
C VAL A 116 5.57 -7.41 -13.83
N PRO A 117 5.41 -8.72 -14.02
CA PRO A 117 5.37 -9.67 -12.93
C PRO A 117 6.78 -9.92 -12.35
N MET A 118 6.81 -10.24 -11.05
CA MET A 118 8.03 -10.73 -10.40
C MET A 118 8.44 -12.11 -10.93
N LYS A 119 9.75 -12.37 -10.92
CA LYS A 119 10.30 -13.70 -11.16
C LYS A 119 10.68 -14.36 -9.83
N GLY A 120 10.28 -15.63 -9.66
CA GLY A 120 10.70 -16.45 -8.52
C GLY A 120 10.00 -16.18 -7.19
N TRP A 121 9.11 -15.19 -7.10
CA TRP A 121 8.28 -14.98 -5.93
C TRP A 121 7.01 -15.82 -5.98
N ASN A 122 6.58 -16.28 -4.80
CA ASN A 122 5.28 -16.90 -4.61
C ASN A 122 4.65 -16.42 -3.28
N ARG A 123 3.35 -16.64 -3.11
CA ARG A 123 2.57 -16.10 -1.99
C ARG A 123 2.98 -16.61 -0.59
N LEU A 124 3.68 -17.73 -0.53
CA LEU A 124 4.18 -18.29 0.74
C LEU A 124 5.44 -17.58 1.24
N MET A 125 6.13 -16.85 0.36
CA MET A 125 7.38 -16.16 0.68
C MET A 125 7.10 -14.86 1.43
N THR A 126 7.76 -14.70 2.56
CA THR A 126 7.97 -13.41 3.24
C THR A 126 9.27 -12.75 2.74
N TRP A 127 9.53 -11.49 3.11
CA TRP A 127 10.69 -10.77 2.60
C TRP A 127 12.03 -11.51 2.76
N PRO A 128 12.38 -12.08 3.95
CA PRO A 128 13.68 -12.77 4.09
C PRO A 128 13.89 -13.91 3.10
N GLN A 129 12.80 -14.57 2.67
CA GLN A 129 12.85 -15.69 1.73
C GLN A 129 13.09 -15.25 0.29
N THR A 130 12.93 -13.97 -0.01
CA THR A 130 13.22 -13.42 -1.34
C THR A 130 14.72 -13.24 -1.60
N GLY A 131 15.54 -13.20 -0.54
CA GLY A 131 16.96 -12.87 -0.63
C GLY A 131 17.27 -11.42 -0.97
N LEU A 132 16.24 -10.55 -1.06
CA LEU A 132 16.41 -9.13 -1.39
C LEU A 132 16.81 -8.31 -0.15
N ALA A 133 17.70 -7.34 -0.34
CA ALA A 133 17.97 -6.35 0.68
C ALA A 133 16.75 -5.46 0.91
N TRP A 134 16.46 -5.11 2.18
CA TRP A 134 15.42 -4.13 2.48
C TRP A 134 15.96 -2.72 2.25
N HIS A 135 15.23 -1.95 1.45
CA HIS A 135 15.46 -0.52 1.31
C HIS A 135 14.36 0.24 2.04
N PRO A 136 14.69 1.20 2.93
CA PRO A 136 13.71 1.98 3.66
C PRO A 136 12.69 2.62 2.72
N THR A 137 11.42 2.32 2.91
CA THR A 137 10.31 2.88 2.10
C THR A 137 9.80 4.20 2.70
N SER A 138 10.14 4.46 3.95
CA SER A 138 9.81 5.66 4.71
C SER A 138 10.86 5.84 5.82
N PRO A 139 11.14 7.06 6.29
CA PRO A 139 11.98 7.27 7.47
C PRO A 139 11.54 6.47 8.71
N ASN A 140 10.24 6.17 8.80
CA ASN A 140 9.67 5.39 9.90
C ASN A 140 9.57 3.88 9.61
N ILE A 141 9.94 3.42 8.42
CA ILE A 141 10.02 2.00 8.04
C ILE A 141 11.45 1.66 7.57
N PRO A 142 12.46 1.87 8.44
CA PRO A 142 13.86 1.68 8.06
C PRO A 142 14.27 0.21 7.98
N THR A 143 13.57 -0.70 8.67
CA THR A 143 13.95 -2.11 8.81
C THR A 143 12.77 -3.04 8.61
N LEU A 144 13.05 -4.33 8.37
CA LEU A 144 12.01 -5.37 8.31
C LEU A 144 11.27 -5.55 9.63
N ASP A 145 11.94 -5.31 10.77
CA ASP A 145 11.27 -5.34 12.07
C ASP A 145 10.19 -4.25 12.17
N SER A 146 10.48 -3.06 11.61
CA SER A 146 9.48 -1.99 11.52
C SER A 146 8.31 -2.37 10.61
N VAL A 147 8.58 -3.08 9.51
CA VAL A 147 7.52 -3.63 8.64
C VAL A 147 6.66 -4.65 9.39
N ALA A 148 7.28 -5.58 10.11
CA ALA A 148 6.56 -6.60 10.87
C ALA A 148 5.75 -5.99 12.03
N GLY A 149 6.27 -4.95 12.68
CA GLY A 149 5.59 -4.26 13.77
C GLY A 149 4.49 -3.31 13.33
N TYR A 150 4.57 -2.77 12.10
CA TYR A 150 3.61 -1.79 11.59
C TYR A 150 2.14 -2.26 11.63
N PRO A 151 1.76 -3.48 11.22
CA PRO A 151 0.38 -3.96 11.34
C PRO A 151 -0.11 -4.08 12.79
N MET A 152 0.77 -4.25 13.75
CA MET A 152 0.42 -4.40 15.16
C MET A 152 0.31 -3.06 15.89
N THR A 153 1.14 -2.09 15.54
CA THR A 153 1.28 -0.84 16.29
C THR A 153 0.84 0.39 15.49
N GLY A 154 0.73 0.29 14.17
CA GLY A 154 0.47 1.43 13.29
C GLY A 154 -0.90 2.09 13.51
N LEU A 155 -1.93 1.34 13.92
CA LEU A 155 -3.22 1.92 14.29
C LEU A 155 -3.11 2.78 15.54
N GLY A 156 -2.30 2.39 16.52
CA GLY A 156 -2.05 3.17 17.73
C GLY A 156 -1.45 4.55 17.43
N ALA A 157 -0.68 4.66 16.35
CA ALA A 157 -0.10 5.93 15.89
C ALA A 157 -1.16 6.99 15.57
N GLN A 158 -2.30 6.58 15.04
CA GLN A 158 -3.40 7.48 14.66
C GLN A 158 -4.23 7.91 15.86
N MET A 159 -4.22 7.16 16.95
CA MET A 159 -5.02 7.43 18.15
C MET A 159 -4.35 8.40 19.12
N GLY A 160 -3.07 8.75 18.92
CA GLY A 160 -2.34 9.76 19.68
C GLY A 160 -2.00 9.41 21.15
N LYS A 161 -2.51 8.29 21.66
CA LYS A 161 -2.31 7.85 23.07
C LYS A 161 -1.22 6.79 23.22
N PHE A 162 -0.83 6.17 22.13
CA PHE A 162 0.17 5.10 22.13
C PHE A 162 1.50 5.61 21.57
N LYS A 163 2.58 5.26 22.24
CA LYS A 163 3.94 5.43 21.71
C LYS A 163 4.33 4.14 21.02
N HIS A 164 4.66 4.22 19.75
CA HIS A 164 4.96 3.08 18.86
C HIS A 164 6.37 3.16 18.30
N GLY A 165 7.23 3.94 18.92
CA GLY A 165 8.65 4.06 18.59
C GLY A 165 9.00 5.04 17.47
N ILE A 166 8.06 5.70 16.82
CA ILE A 166 8.38 6.79 15.87
C ILE A 166 9.20 7.88 16.59
N GLY A 167 10.25 8.36 15.90
CA GLY A 167 11.18 9.32 16.47
C GLY A 167 12.28 8.70 17.34
N THR A 168 12.33 7.37 17.47
CA THR A 168 13.39 6.61 18.16
C THR A 168 14.13 5.71 17.17
N ALA A 169 15.15 4.99 17.66
CA ALA A 169 15.83 3.94 16.90
C ALA A 169 14.96 2.70 16.60
N HIS A 170 13.73 2.62 17.14
CA HIS A 170 12.87 1.44 17.09
C HIS A 170 11.44 1.75 16.61
N PRO A 171 11.24 2.41 15.44
CA PRO A 171 9.91 2.73 14.94
C PRO A 171 9.07 1.46 14.73
N PHE A 172 7.84 1.48 15.22
CA PHE A 172 6.86 0.38 15.18
C PHE A 172 7.29 -0.92 15.86
N ARG A 173 8.36 -0.93 16.68
CA ARG A 173 8.88 -2.14 17.33
C ARG A 173 8.36 -2.35 18.74
N PHE A 174 7.62 -1.41 19.29
CA PHE A 174 6.97 -1.52 20.59
C PHE A 174 5.66 -0.71 20.61
N LEU A 175 4.84 -1.01 21.58
CA LEU A 175 3.64 -0.25 21.88
C LEU A 175 3.63 0.04 23.38
N THR A 176 3.69 1.33 23.74
CA THR A 176 3.59 1.75 25.13
C THR A 176 2.48 2.77 25.30
N PHE A 177 1.91 2.81 26.48
CA PHE A 177 0.88 3.74 26.88
C PHE A 177 1.42 4.63 28.00
N GLU A 178 1.10 5.91 27.97
CA GLU A 178 1.57 6.83 29.02
C GLU A 178 0.97 6.46 30.38
N GLY A 179 1.83 6.31 31.39
CA GLY A 179 1.42 5.93 32.76
C GLY A 179 1.33 4.43 33.02
N VAL A 180 1.66 3.58 32.04
CA VAL A 180 1.74 2.12 32.23
C VAL A 180 3.20 1.68 32.20
N ASP A 181 3.63 0.91 33.21
CA ASP A 181 4.96 0.27 33.17
C ASP A 181 4.95 -0.81 32.08
N PRO A 182 5.87 -0.75 31.09
CA PRO A 182 5.90 -1.75 30.01
C PRO A 182 6.21 -3.18 30.49
N ARG A 183 6.44 -3.38 31.78
CA ARG A 183 6.65 -4.70 32.43
C ARG A 183 5.39 -5.28 33.05
N GLU A 184 4.31 -4.51 33.18
CA GLU A 184 2.97 -4.94 33.60
C GLU A 184 2.09 -5.25 32.36
#